data_f18296e48f2ac99ccab17abad0b1faa3
#
_entry.id   f18296e48f2ac99ccab17abad0b1faa3
#
_cell.length_a   1.000
_cell.length_b   1.000
_cell.length_c   1.000
_cell.angle_alpha   90.00
_cell.angle_beta   90.00
_cell.angle_gamma   90.00
#
_symmetry.space_group_name_H-M   'P 1'
#
loop_
_entity.id
_entity.type
_entity.pdbx_description
1 polymer ?
#
loop_
_entity_poly.entity_id
_entity_poly.type
_entity_poly.pdbx_seq_one_letter_code
_entity_poly.pdbx_strand_id
1 'polypeptide(L)'
;MKIIDNMQYTIQPPQHINTTITLPASKSVCNRALVIQALAGGSSLPANLSDCDDTRVIAAALRDMPETIDIGAAGTAMRFLTAYLSVTHGCHTITGTERMRHRPIGVLVDALRRLGAEISYLGEEGYPPLAICGRAIEGGSLSAPGNVSSQYISALLMIGPMLRRGLELRLEGDIVSRPYIDLTLWTMTEFGAKAEWSDVDTITVAPVPYQPADYAVENDWSAASYWYEMLALCDDNEPRVVLPGLMDGSRQGDTICRYIGSLMGVKTTFGTGDDGTPQVVLSHQHRRLPRLDYDFVSSPDLVQTFVVACAMRGIPFHFTGLASLRIKETDRIEALKRELRKLGVVLTDRNDSELIWNLERCEPTMEPIDTYQDHRMAMAFAPAALALGSITINDPEVVSKSYPHYWDDLRRAGFQITERP
;
A
#
# COMPACT_ATOMS: atom_id res chain seq x y z
N MET A 1 -10.01 -12.15 -31.28
CA MET A 1 -10.39 -12.18 -29.86
C MET A 1 -9.47 -13.24 -29.24
N LYS A 2 -8.34 -12.82 -28.59
CA LYS A 2 -7.51 -13.75 -27.83
C LYS A 2 -8.34 -14.12 -26.60
N ILE A 3 -8.66 -15.40 -26.46
CA ILE A 3 -9.09 -15.95 -25.18
C ILE A 3 -7.89 -15.76 -24.28
N ILE A 4 -7.96 -14.79 -23.36
CA ILE A 4 -7.04 -14.69 -22.25
C ILE A 4 -7.52 -15.83 -21.34
N ASP A 5 -6.79 -16.94 -21.30
CA ASP A 5 -7.00 -17.97 -20.30
C ASP A 5 -6.77 -17.29 -18.94
N ASN A 6 -7.84 -16.95 -18.24
CA ASN A 6 -7.76 -16.32 -16.93
C ASN A 6 -7.27 -17.40 -15.96
N MET A 7 -6.01 -17.30 -15.55
CA MET A 7 -5.44 -18.17 -14.53
C MET A 7 -6.30 -18.11 -13.26
N GLN A 8 -6.62 -19.26 -12.70
CA GLN A 8 -7.35 -19.39 -11.45
C GLN A 8 -6.55 -20.21 -10.45
N TYR A 9 -6.56 -19.79 -9.20
CA TYR A 9 -6.03 -20.57 -8.08
C TYR A 9 -7.16 -21.02 -7.17
N THR A 10 -7.29 -22.35 -6.99
CA THR A 10 -8.16 -22.92 -5.97
C THR A 10 -7.33 -23.25 -4.74
N ILE A 11 -7.70 -22.66 -3.62
CA ILE A 11 -6.95 -22.64 -2.38
C ILE A 11 -7.69 -23.47 -1.34
N GLN A 12 -7.02 -24.44 -0.72
CA GLN A 12 -7.51 -25.23 0.40
C GLN A 12 -6.64 -24.97 1.64
N PRO A 13 -7.24 -24.83 2.83
CA PRO A 13 -6.51 -24.47 4.04
C PRO A 13 -5.74 -25.67 4.63
N PRO A 14 -4.66 -25.43 5.39
CA PRO A 14 -4.02 -26.44 6.22
C PRO A 14 -4.87 -26.73 7.47
N GLN A 15 -4.60 -27.86 8.12
CA GLN A 15 -5.17 -28.17 9.44
C GLN A 15 -4.43 -27.44 10.57
N HIS A 16 -3.14 -27.20 10.40
CA HIS A 16 -2.27 -26.52 11.38
C HIS A 16 -1.42 -25.47 10.69
N ILE A 17 -1.26 -24.32 11.36
CA ILE A 17 -0.38 -23.23 10.91
C ILE A 17 0.77 -23.08 11.90
N ASN A 18 1.96 -23.56 11.51
CA ASN A 18 3.20 -23.32 12.26
C ASN A 18 4.32 -23.05 11.24
N THR A 19 4.66 -21.78 11.05
CA THR A 19 5.54 -21.37 9.96
C THR A 19 6.37 -20.15 10.30
N THR A 20 7.48 -19.98 9.57
CA THR A 20 8.28 -18.75 9.55
C THR A 20 8.25 -18.17 8.15
N ILE A 21 7.81 -16.92 8.02
CA ILE A 21 7.61 -16.22 6.74
C ILE A 21 8.41 -14.93 6.74
N THR A 22 9.34 -14.82 5.82
CA THR A 22 10.04 -13.56 5.56
C THR A 22 9.20 -12.72 4.59
N LEU A 23 8.52 -11.73 5.13
CA LEU A 23 7.70 -10.82 4.35
C LEU A 23 8.55 -10.00 3.37
N PRO A 24 7.97 -9.54 2.24
CA PRO A 24 8.67 -8.58 1.38
C PRO A 24 8.98 -7.30 2.17
N ALA A 25 10.01 -6.60 1.75
CA ALA A 25 10.27 -5.26 2.28
C ALA A 25 9.11 -4.30 1.96
N SER A 26 8.91 -3.31 2.82
CA SER A 26 7.81 -2.35 2.68
C SER A 26 7.91 -1.57 1.37
N LYS A 27 6.96 -1.83 0.45
CA LYS A 27 6.85 -1.09 -0.82
C LYS A 27 6.81 0.42 -0.59
N SER A 28 6.07 0.86 0.43
CA SER A 28 5.90 2.28 0.75
C SER A 28 7.20 2.94 1.20
N VAL A 29 8.03 2.22 1.95
CA VAL A 29 9.36 2.66 2.37
C VAL A 29 10.35 2.58 1.21
N CYS A 30 10.41 1.45 0.48
CA CYS A 30 11.27 1.27 -0.69
C CYS A 30 11.16 2.41 -1.70
N ASN A 31 9.93 2.74 -2.08
CA ASN A 31 9.68 3.75 -3.11
C ASN A 31 10.13 5.15 -2.66
N ARG A 32 10.00 5.48 -1.38
CA ARG A 32 10.52 6.74 -0.80
C ARG A 32 12.04 6.73 -0.74
N ALA A 33 12.61 5.70 -0.17
CA ALA A 33 14.07 5.59 -0.01
C ALA A 33 14.80 5.62 -1.35
N LEU A 34 14.29 4.96 -2.40
CA LEU A 34 14.85 5.00 -3.75
C LEU A 34 14.89 6.41 -4.33
N VAL A 35 13.76 7.14 -4.25
CA VAL A 35 13.68 8.50 -4.79
C VAL A 35 14.57 9.46 -4.00
N ILE A 36 14.56 9.37 -2.67
CA ILE A 36 15.40 10.23 -1.81
C ILE A 36 16.88 9.93 -2.01
N GLN A 37 17.28 8.65 -2.10
CA GLN A 37 18.67 8.26 -2.38
C GLN A 37 19.15 8.79 -3.74
N ALA A 38 18.28 8.76 -4.76
CA ALA A 38 18.58 9.34 -6.06
C ALA A 38 18.73 10.87 -5.99
N LEU A 39 17.86 11.57 -5.25
CA LEU A 39 17.97 13.02 -5.01
C LEU A 39 19.23 13.39 -4.19
N ALA A 40 19.70 12.48 -3.33
CA ALA A 40 20.94 12.63 -2.58
C ALA A 40 22.21 12.43 -3.45
N GLY A 41 22.06 12.00 -4.71
CA GLY A 41 23.20 11.65 -5.57
C GLY A 41 23.93 10.37 -5.14
N GLY A 42 23.28 9.52 -4.33
CA GLY A 42 23.83 8.25 -3.88
C GLY A 42 23.92 7.23 -5.00
N SER A 43 25.03 6.50 -5.06
CA SER A 43 25.26 5.42 -6.04
C SER A 43 24.83 4.04 -5.56
N SER A 44 24.69 3.83 -4.24
CA SER A 44 24.23 2.59 -3.63
C SER A 44 22.69 2.57 -3.56
N LEU A 45 22.11 1.39 -3.77
CA LEU A 45 20.68 1.19 -3.51
C LEU A 45 20.45 0.94 -2.01
N PRO A 46 19.30 1.33 -1.46
CA PRO A 46 18.91 0.90 -0.12
C PRO A 46 18.93 -0.63 0.01
N ALA A 47 19.36 -1.14 1.16
CA ALA A 47 19.34 -2.57 1.42
C ALA A 47 17.91 -3.09 1.65
N ASN A 48 17.70 -4.38 1.43
CA ASN A 48 16.39 -5.05 1.58
C ASN A 48 15.29 -4.39 0.74
N LEU A 49 15.54 -4.18 -0.56
CA LEU A 49 14.50 -3.67 -1.46
C LEU A 49 13.49 -4.76 -1.80
N SER A 50 12.23 -4.40 -1.85
CA SER A 50 11.17 -5.26 -2.36
C SER A 50 11.36 -5.53 -3.86
N ASP A 51 11.12 -6.75 -4.27
CA ASP A 51 11.09 -7.18 -5.67
C ASP A 51 9.71 -7.00 -6.34
N CYS A 52 8.79 -6.30 -5.69
CA CYS A 52 7.46 -6.00 -6.22
C CYS A 52 7.52 -5.05 -7.43
N ASP A 53 6.49 -5.10 -8.27
CA ASP A 53 6.43 -4.35 -9.53
C ASP A 53 6.63 -2.85 -9.34
N ASP A 54 5.96 -2.23 -8.36
CA ASP A 54 6.06 -0.79 -8.08
C ASP A 54 7.51 -0.37 -7.77
N THR A 55 8.23 -1.16 -6.96
CA THR A 55 9.62 -0.87 -6.58
C THR A 55 10.59 -1.10 -7.74
N ARG A 56 10.42 -2.22 -8.48
CA ARG A 56 11.24 -2.51 -9.67
C ARG A 56 11.16 -1.41 -10.73
N VAL A 57 9.95 -0.91 -10.99
CA VAL A 57 9.71 0.16 -11.97
C VAL A 57 10.43 1.45 -11.56
N ILE A 58 10.34 1.87 -10.30
CA ILE A 58 11.05 3.06 -9.81
C ILE A 58 12.56 2.87 -9.90
N ALA A 59 13.08 1.72 -9.43
CA ALA A 59 14.51 1.46 -9.47
C ALA A 59 15.06 1.45 -10.91
N ALA A 60 14.34 0.86 -11.87
CA ALA A 60 14.71 0.87 -13.27
C ALA A 60 14.67 2.28 -13.87
N ALA A 61 13.60 3.04 -13.63
CA ALA A 61 13.47 4.41 -14.10
C ALA A 61 14.60 5.32 -13.60
N LEU A 62 14.94 5.24 -12.30
CA LEU A 62 16.01 6.04 -11.70
C LEU A 62 17.42 5.65 -12.18
N ARG A 63 17.63 4.37 -12.49
CA ARG A 63 18.92 3.86 -13.02
C ARG A 63 19.12 4.25 -14.48
N ASP A 64 18.11 4.03 -15.31
CA ASP A 64 18.24 4.07 -16.77
C ASP A 64 17.85 5.43 -17.36
N MET A 65 17.03 6.22 -16.66
CA MET A 65 16.53 7.54 -17.07
C MET A 65 16.18 7.62 -18.56
N PRO A 66 15.33 6.73 -19.10
CA PRO A 66 15.00 6.72 -20.53
C PRO A 66 14.17 7.96 -20.91
N GLU A 67 14.17 8.31 -22.22
CA GLU A 67 13.35 9.41 -22.75
C GLU A 67 11.85 9.20 -22.43
N THR A 68 11.37 7.95 -22.58
CA THR A 68 10.00 7.57 -22.19
C THR A 68 10.05 6.55 -21.07
N ILE A 69 9.44 6.91 -19.93
CA ILE A 69 9.33 6.09 -18.72
C ILE A 69 7.93 5.50 -18.68
N ASP A 70 7.81 4.21 -18.97
CA ASP A 70 6.55 3.47 -18.79
C ASP A 70 6.53 2.85 -17.39
N ILE A 71 5.63 3.34 -16.54
CA ILE A 71 5.50 2.86 -15.16
C ILE A 71 4.46 1.74 -15.02
N GLY A 72 3.90 1.25 -16.12
CA GLY A 72 2.86 0.22 -16.05
C GLY A 72 1.66 0.64 -15.21
N ALA A 73 1.31 -0.16 -14.21
CA ALA A 73 0.22 0.09 -13.27
C ALA A 73 0.69 0.69 -11.92
N ALA A 74 1.97 1.11 -11.81
CA ALA A 74 2.59 1.57 -10.57
C ALA A 74 2.20 3.01 -10.21
N GLY A 75 1.12 3.18 -9.46
CA GLY A 75 0.59 4.50 -9.09
C GLY A 75 1.56 5.37 -8.30
N THR A 76 2.31 4.77 -7.37
CA THR A 76 3.34 5.48 -6.59
C THR A 76 4.46 5.98 -7.50
N ALA A 77 4.90 5.16 -8.46
CA ALA A 77 5.92 5.54 -9.44
C ALA A 77 5.50 6.76 -10.25
N MET A 78 4.24 6.79 -10.75
CA MET A 78 3.70 7.95 -11.47
C MET A 78 3.86 9.24 -10.67
N ARG A 79 3.49 9.24 -9.39
CA ARG A 79 3.49 10.45 -8.55
C ARG A 79 4.90 10.87 -8.15
N PHE A 80 5.70 9.92 -7.69
CA PHE A 80 7.04 10.20 -7.17
C PHE A 80 8.01 10.59 -8.28
N LEU A 81 7.97 9.88 -9.41
CA LEU A 81 8.81 10.24 -10.56
C LEU A 81 8.38 11.55 -11.22
N THR A 82 7.08 11.90 -11.25
CA THR A 82 6.65 13.23 -11.73
C THR A 82 7.30 14.36 -10.93
N ALA A 83 7.34 14.26 -9.60
CA ALA A 83 8.01 15.25 -8.77
C ALA A 83 9.54 15.19 -8.94
N TYR A 84 10.14 14.00 -8.93
CA TYR A 84 11.57 13.79 -9.11
C TYR A 84 12.08 14.42 -10.43
N LEU A 85 11.44 14.08 -11.55
CA LEU A 85 11.79 14.58 -12.88
C LEU A 85 11.67 16.11 -13.00
N SER A 86 10.80 16.74 -12.20
CA SER A 86 10.60 18.18 -12.22
C SER A 86 11.81 18.96 -11.68
N VAL A 87 12.64 18.34 -10.82
CA VAL A 87 13.81 18.98 -10.17
C VAL A 87 15.16 18.43 -10.67
N THR A 88 15.15 17.42 -11.54
CA THR A 88 16.35 16.78 -12.10
C THR A 88 16.53 17.16 -13.56
N HIS A 89 17.80 17.23 -14.03
CA HIS A 89 18.08 17.62 -15.40
C HIS A 89 17.55 16.59 -16.42
N GLY A 90 17.01 17.09 -17.52
CA GLY A 90 16.51 16.29 -18.63
C GLY A 90 15.04 16.55 -18.92
N CYS A 91 14.60 16.11 -20.11
CA CYS A 91 13.20 16.11 -20.52
C CYS A 91 12.76 14.66 -20.73
N HIS A 92 11.68 14.26 -20.09
CA HIS A 92 11.19 12.90 -20.12
C HIS A 92 9.68 12.86 -20.34
N THR A 93 9.21 11.81 -20.99
CA THR A 93 7.78 11.47 -21.03
C THR A 93 7.52 10.38 -20.00
N ILE A 94 6.50 10.58 -19.14
CA ILE A 94 6.05 9.54 -18.22
C ILE A 94 4.65 9.05 -18.60
N THR A 95 4.47 7.74 -18.71
CA THR A 95 3.24 7.08 -19.13
C THR A 95 3.00 5.78 -18.35
N GLY A 96 1.94 5.05 -18.67
CA GLY A 96 1.62 3.75 -18.07
C GLY A 96 0.51 3.03 -18.83
N THR A 97 -0.03 1.97 -18.25
CA THR A 97 -1.15 1.22 -18.80
C THR A 97 -2.36 2.12 -19.10
N GLU A 98 -3.28 1.64 -19.94
CA GLU A 98 -4.53 2.34 -20.26
C GLU A 98 -5.27 2.78 -18.99
N ARG A 99 -5.39 1.90 -17.99
CA ARG A 99 -6.00 2.25 -16.70
C ARG A 99 -5.22 3.35 -15.96
N MET A 100 -3.88 3.35 -16.01
CA MET A 100 -3.06 4.39 -15.40
C MET A 100 -3.28 5.75 -16.04
N ARG A 101 -3.50 5.79 -17.33
CA ARG A 101 -3.80 7.02 -18.09
C ARG A 101 -5.14 7.67 -17.68
N HIS A 102 -6.04 6.91 -17.04
CA HIS A 102 -7.29 7.41 -16.48
C HIS A 102 -7.25 7.64 -14.96
N ARG A 103 -6.07 7.54 -14.34
CA ARG A 103 -5.90 7.89 -12.92
C ARG A 103 -5.49 9.35 -12.78
N PRO A 104 -6.25 10.17 -12.02
CA PRO A 104 -6.00 11.60 -11.92
C PRO A 104 -4.62 11.90 -11.32
N ILE A 105 -3.97 12.94 -11.86
CA ILE A 105 -2.68 13.47 -11.38
C ILE A 105 -2.68 15.01 -11.34
N GLY A 106 -3.76 15.64 -11.76
CA GLY A 106 -3.88 17.09 -11.92
C GLY A 106 -3.47 17.86 -10.66
N VAL A 107 -3.94 17.44 -9.47
CA VAL A 107 -3.60 18.08 -8.20
C VAL A 107 -2.08 18.19 -7.98
N LEU A 108 -1.33 17.14 -8.29
CA LEU A 108 0.13 17.17 -8.17
C LEU A 108 0.78 18.05 -9.23
N VAL A 109 0.34 17.95 -10.48
CA VAL A 109 0.88 18.75 -11.60
C VAL A 109 0.65 20.24 -11.35
N ASP A 110 -0.55 20.63 -10.91
CA ASP A 110 -0.87 22.03 -10.60
C ASP A 110 -0.01 22.57 -9.44
N ALA A 111 0.17 21.77 -8.40
CA ALA A 111 1.05 22.11 -7.28
C ALA A 111 2.51 22.31 -7.75
N LEU A 112 3.04 21.39 -8.56
CA LEU A 112 4.39 21.48 -9.11
C LEU A 112 4.55 22.68 -10.07
N ARG A 113 3.57 22.95 -10.94
CA ARG A 113 3.56 24.13 -11.83
C ARG A 113 3.56 25.45 -11.02
N ARG A 114 2.79 25.53 -9.93
CA ARG A 114 2.77 26.68 -9.02
C ARG A 114 4.13 26.91 -8.35
N LEU A 115 4.89 25.85 -8.06
CA LEU A 115 6.27 25.95 -7.55
C LEU A 115 7.26 26.31 -8.66
N GLY A 116 6.89 26.21 -9.94
CA GLY A 116 7.70 26.59 -11.09
C GLY A 116 8.17 25.43 -11.98
N ALA A 117 7.61 24.24 -11.83
CA ALA A 117 7.93 23.09 -12.70
C ALA A 117 7.39 23.28 -14.12
N GLU A 118 8.09 22.67 -15.09
CA GLU A 118 7.69 22.63 -16.48
C GLU A 118 7.12 21.25 -16.85
N ILE A 119 5.80 21.15 -16.86
CA ILE A 119 5.06 19.92 -17.11
C ILE A 119 3.95 20.19 -18.11
N SER A 120 3.81 19.34 -19.12
CA SER A 120 2.74 19.39 -20.11
C SER A 120 1.99 18.06 -20.17
N TYR A 121 0.68 18.11 -20.34
CA TYR A 121 -0.12 16.92 -20.64
C TYR A 121 0.04 16.60 -22.14
N LEU A 122 0.23 15.33 -22.47
CA LEU A 122 0.29 14.84 -23.86
C LEU A 122 -1.05 14.31 -24.37
N GLY A 123 -2.06 14.28 -23.51
CA GLY A 123 -3.42 13.85 -23.78
C GLY A 123 -4.43 14.72 -23.04
N GLU A 124 -5.32 14.10 -22.31
CA GLU A 124 -6.35 14.77 -21.51
C GLU A 124 -5.75 15.54 -20.34
N GLU A 125 -6.21 16.78 -20.11
CA GLU A 125 -5.81 17.61 -18.97
C GLU A 125 -6.16 16.92 -17.64
N GLY A 126 -5.19 16.88 -16.72
CA GLY A 126 -5.36 16.21 -15.42
C GLY A 126 -4.94 14.74 -15.41
N TYR A 127 -4.58 14.16 -16.56
CA TYR A 127 -4.25 12.73 -16.69
C TYR A 127 -2.93 12.50 -17.45
N PRO A 128 -2.23 11.38 -17.15
CA PRO A 128 -1.07 10.97 -17.95
C PRO A 128 -1.48 10.63 -19.40
N PRO A 129 -0.54 10.70 -20.39
CA PRO A 129 0.90 10.89 -20.26
C PRO A 129 1.32 12.34 -20.04
N LEU A 130 2.49 12.53 -19.38
CA LEU A 130 3.07 13.84 -19.11
C LEU A 130 4.42 13.98 -19.79
N ALA A 131 4.72 15.17 -20.34
CA ALA A 131 6.06 15.59 -20.69
C ALA A 131 6.59 16.51 -19.57
N ILE A 132 7.77 16.22 -19.05
CA ILE A 132 8.36 16.91 -17.90
C ILE A 132 9.80 17.32 -18.28
N CYS A 133 10.10 18.62 -18.20
CA CYS A 133 11.45 19.15 -18.36
C CYS A 133 11.94 19.65 -17.00
N GLY A 134 12.92 18.96 -16.42
CA GLY A 134 13.44 19.25 -15.11
C GLY A 134 14.32 20.49 -15.08
N ARG A 135 14.19 21.27 -14.04
CA ARG A 135 14.95 22.51 -13.82
C ARG A 135 15.06 22.89 -12.35
N ALA A 136 15.91 23.87 -12.05
CA ALA A 136 15.95 24.46 -10.71
C ALA A 136 14.63 25.20 -10.42
N ILE A 137 13.96 24.82 -9.34
CA ILE A 137 12.67 25.35 -8.89
C ILE A 137 12.87 26.23 -7.66
N GLU A 138 12.17 27.36 -7.60
CA GLU A 138 12.30 28.31 -6.48
C GLU A 138 11.72 27.74 -5.17
N GLY A 139 10.58 27.07 -5.22
CA GLY A 139 9.89 26.63 -4.01
C GLY A 139 9.18 27.75 -3.26
N GLY A 140 8.99 27.59 -1.96
CA GLY A 140 8.29 28.52 -1.08
C GLY A 140 6.97 27.97 -0.56
N SER A 141 5.98 28.86 -0.27
CA SER A 141 4.72 28.45 0.34
C SER A 141 3.71 27.96 -0.69
N LEU A 142 3.02 26.87 -0.37
CA LEU A 142 2.01 26.22 -1.20
C LEU A 142 0.86 25.72 -0.32
N SER A 143 -0.39 25.91 -0.76
CA SER A 143 -1.55 25.21 -0.19
C SER A 143 -2.00 24.10 -1.13
N ALA A 144 -2.37 22.95 -0.54
CA ALA A 144 -2.92 21.80 -1.24
C ALA A 144 -4.04 21.14 -0.41
N PRO A 145 -5.03 20.49 -1.03
CA PRO A 145 -6.05 19.76 -0.29
C PRO A 145 -5.44 18.61 0.53
N GLY A 146 -5.83 18.48 1.82
CA GLY A 146 -5.40 17.40 2.71
C GLY A 146 -6.13 16.08 2.47
N ASN A 147 -7.30 16.13 1.85
CA ASN A 147 -8.18 14.98 1.59
C ASN A 147 -7.87 14.23 0.28
N VAL A 148 -6.75 14.57 -0.37
CA VAL A 148 -6.24 13.85 -1.54
C VAL A 148 -5.30 12.71 -1.14
N SER A 149 -4.88 11.93 -2.14
CA SER A 149 -3.90 10.87 -1.92
C SER A 149 -2.62 11.40 -1.25
N SER A 150 -2.22 10.82 -0.11
CA SER A 150 -0.94 11.12 0.55
C SER A 150 0.29 10.96 -0.35
N GLN A 151 0.16 10.25 -1.48
CA GLN A 151 1.23 10.14 -2.48
C GLN A 151 1.54 11.50 -3.13
N TYR A 152 0.55 12.38 -3.34
CA TYR A 152 0.79 13.73 -3.87
C TYR A 152 1.57 14.57 -2.86
N ILE A 153 1.14 14.53 -1.60
CA ILE A 153 1.80 15.24 -0.50
C ILE A 153 3.23 14.72 -0.34
N SER A 154 3.42 13.41 -0.28
CA SER A 154 4.74 12.79 -0.18
C SER A 154 5.66 13.17 -1.34
N ALA A 155 5.15 13.22 -2.57
CA ALA A 155 5.91 13.59 -3.76
C ALA A 155 6.44 15.05 -3.66
N LEU A 156 5.58 15.97 -3.22
CA LEU A 156 5.97 17.37 -3.00
C LEU A 156 7.00 17.53 -1.88
N LEU A 157 6.81 16.83 -0.76
CA LEU A 157 7.73 16.88 0.38
C LEU A 157 9.12 16.38 0.02
N MET A 158 9.22 15.24 -0.67
CA MET A 158 10.52 14.64 -1.03
C MET A 158 11.38 15.55 -1.89
N ILE A 159 10.81 16.39 -2.74
CA ILE A 159 11.59 17.34 -3.54
C ILE A 159 11.87 18.65 -2.78
N GLY A 160 11.22 18.89 -1.64
CA GLY A 160 11.36 20.11 -0.84
C GLY A 160 12.81 20.55 -0.57
N PRO A 161 13.72 19.62 -0.16
CA PRO A 161 15.13 19.95 0.07
C PRO A 161 15.88 20.40 -1.19
N MET A 162 15.37 20.08 -2.39
CA MET A 162 15.97 20.45 -3.69
C MET A 162 15.51 21.82 -4.18
N LEU A 163 14.49 22.40 -3.56
CA LEU A 163 13.94 23.71 -3.90
C LEU A 163 14.81 24.82 -3.27
N ARG A 164 15.06 25.91 -4.00
CA ARG A 164 15.97 26.99 -3.54
C ARG A 164 15.55 27.62 -2.21
N ARG A 165 14.24 27.75 -1.96
CA ARG A 165 13.67 28.29 -0.71
C ARG A 165 13.01 27.24 0.16
N GLY A 166 13.24 25.95 -0.14
CA GLY A 166 12.52 24.86 0.53
C GLY A 166 11.03 24.86 0.20
N LEU A 167 10.23 24.27 1.08
CA LEU A 167 8.78 24.14 0.92
C LEU A 167 8.09 24.40 2.26
N GLU A 168 7.08 25.26 2.27
CA GLU A 168 6.07 25.35 3.30
C GLU A 168 4.75 24.89 2.70
N LEU A 169 4.28 23.70 3.11
CA LEU A 169 3.10 23.09 2.57
C LEU A 169 1.97 23.11 3.58
N ARG A 170 0.93 23.91 3.30
CA ARG A 170 -0.30 23.93 4.07
C ARG A 170 -1.32 22.97 3.48
N LEU A 171 -1.87 22.07 4.30
CA LEU A 171 -2.90 21.12 3.92
C LEU A 171 -4.28 21.64 4.34
N GLU A 172 -5.17 21.81 3.37
CA GLU A 172 -6.50 22.36 3.59
C GLU A 172 -7.52 21.22 3.80
N GLY A 173 -8.39 21.40 4.79
CA GLY A 173 -9.43 20.43 5.16
C GLY A 173 -8.89 19.20 5.92
N ASP A 174 -9.61 18.09 5.83
CA ASP A 174 -9.24 16.87 6.52
C ASP A 174 -7.98 16.23 5.92
N ILE A 175 -7.03 15.83 6.76
CA ILE A 175 -5.79 15.18 6.33
C ILE A 175 -5.98 13.66 6.37
N VAL A 176 -6.12 13.04 5.20
CA VAL A 176 -6.25 11.58 5.09
C VAL A 176 -4.89 10.90 5.00
N SER A 177 -4.80 9.66 5.51
CA SER A 177 -3.57 8.86 5.42
C SER A 177 -2.34 9.56 6.01
N ARG A 178 -2.50 10.31 7.10
CA ARG A 178 -1.42 11.05 7.78
C ARG A 178 -0.18 10.18 8.09
N PRO A 179 -0.29 8.92 8.54
CA PRO A 179 0.88 8.09 8.80
C PRO A 179 1.82 7.90 7.59
N TYR A 180 1.31 7.97 6.35
CA TYR A 180 2.16 7.90 5.16
C TYR A 180 2.89 9.22 4.89
N ILE A 181 2.34 10.35 5.35
CA ILE A 181 3.04 11.65 5.34
C ILE A 181 4.16 11.60 6.38
N ASP A 182 3.86 11.15 7.60
CA ASP A 182 4.82 10.99 8.69
C ASP A 182 5.96 10.03 8.31
N LEU A 183 5.63 8.91 7.64
CA LEU A 183 6.62 8.00 7.08
C LEU A 183 7.55 8.69 6.08
N THR A 184 7.01 9.59 5.27
CA THR A 184 7.81 10.37 4.31
C THR A 184 8.76 11.30 5.05
N LEU A 185 8.28 12.08 6.01
CA LEU A 185 9.09 12.99 6.82
C LEU A 185 10.20 12.24 7.56
N TRP A 186 9.85 11.11 8.16
CA TRP A 186 10.83 10.26 8.82
C TRP A 186 11.90 9.75 7.84
N THR A 187 11.49 9.18 6.68
CA THR A 187 12.46 8.71 5.69
C THR A 187 13.37 9.85 5.20
N MET A 188 12.81 11.05 4.97
CA MET A 188 13.60 12.24 4.59
C MET A 188 14.64 12.59 5.64
N THR A 189 14.30 12.47 6.93
CA THR A 189 15.21 12.78 8.06
C THR A 189 16.37 11.80 8.12
N GLU A 190 16.16 10.52 7.82
CA GLU A 190 17.22 9.49 7.74
C GLU A 190 18.29 9.83 6.67
N PHE A 191 17.91 10.59 5.65
CA PHE A 191 18.81 11.12 4.63
C PHE A 191 19.24 12.57 4.89
N GLY A 192 19.11 13.06 6.13
CA GLY A 192 19.63 14.37 6.59
C GLY A 192 18.77 15.58 6.26
N ALA A 193 17.56 15.40 5.71
CA ALA A 193 16.65 16.53 5.50
C ALA A 193 16.10 17.07 6.81
N LYS A 194 15.78 18.36 6.82
CA LYS A 194 15.07 19.05 7.91
C LYS A 194 13.63 19.28 7.45
N ALA A 195 12.73 18.40 7.87
CA ALA A 195 11.32 18.42 7.50
C ALA A 195 10.46 18.05 8.71
N GLU A 196 9.47 18.88 9.04
CA GLU A 196 8.64 18.69 10.23
C GLU A 196 7.25 19.33 10.05
N TRP A 197 6.31 18.88 10.86
CA TRP A 197 5.06 19.59 11.07
C TRP A 197 5.35 20.85 11.87
N SER A 198 5.21 22.01 11.27
CA SER A 198 5.33 23.32 11.93
C SER A 198 4.02 23.79 12.57
N ASP A 199 2.88 23.23 12.11
CA ASP A 199 1.55 23.39 12.70
C ASP A 199 0.72 22.11 12.44
N VAL A 200 -0.52 22.05 12.93
CA VAL A 200 -1.43 20.90 12.80
C VAL A 200 -1.74 20.56 11.33
N ASP A 201 -1.68 21.56 10.45
CA ASP A 201 -2.00 21.44 9.01
C ASP A 201 -0.84 21.89 8.10
N THR A 202 0.31 22.27 8.66
CA THR A 202 1.41 22.86 7.89
C THR A 202 2.71 22.08 8.10
N ILE A 203 3.40 21.78 7.01
CA ILE A 203 4.69 21.08 7.00
C ILE A 203 5.73 22.01 6.40
N THR A 204 6.87 22.16 7.08
CA THR A 204 8.00 22.93 6.61
C THR A 204 9.17 22.01 6.25
N VAL A 205 9.73 22.21 5.06
CA VAL A 205 10.94 21.52 4.57
C VAL A 205 12.00 22.56 4.26
N ALA A 206 13.11 22.51 4.99
CA ALA A 206 14.24 23.42 4.77
C ALA A 206 15.00 23.08 3.47
N PRO A 207 15.60 24.06 2.78
CA PRO A 207 16.40 23.86 1.58
C PRO A 207 17.80 23.30 1.91
N VAL A 208 17.82 22.15 2.58
CA VAL A 208 19.04 21.44 2.98
C VAL A 208 19.12 20.16 2.15
N PRO A 209 20.06 20.06 1.19
CA PRO A 209 20.19 18.89 0.34
C PRO A 209 20.36 17.60 1.13
N TYR A 210 19.80 16.53 0.60
CA TYR A 210 19.97 15.19 1.16
C TYR A 210 21.45 14.76 1.20
N GLN A 211 21.74 13.85 2.10
CA GLN A 211 23.01 13.12 2.18
C GLN A 211 22.74 11.66 1.84
N PRO A 212 23.58 11.03 1.00
CA PRO A 212 23.50 9.58 0.79
C PRO A 212 23.62 8.83 2.12
N ALA A 213 22.78 7.82 2.33
CA ALA A 213 22.76 7.05 3.57
C ALA A 213 22.77 5.53 3.28
N ASP A 214 23.40 4.79 4.17
CA ASP A 214 23.26 3.32 4.22
C ASP A 214 21.91 3.01 4.91
N TYR A 215 20.88 2.85 4.09
CA TYR A 215 19.50 2.67 4.55
C TYR A 215 19.03 1.25 4.29
N ALA A 216 18.50 0.58 5.31
CA ALA A 216 17.87 -0.74 5.19
C ALA A 216 16.35 -0.62 5.37
N VAL A 217 15.61 -1.17 4.43
CA VAL A 217 14.15 -1.11 4.44
C VAL A 217 13.58 -2.18 5.36
N GLU A 218 12.68 -1.82 6.26
CA GLU A 218 11.90 -2.74 7.09
C GLU A 218 10.92 -3.57 6.25
N ASN A 219 10.60 -4.79 6.70
CA ASN A 219 9.58 -5.62 6.08
C ASN A 219 8.17 -5.01 6.21
N ASP A 220 7.23 -5.43 5.36
CA ASP A 220 5.97 -4.74 5.12
C ASP A 220 4.88 -5.11 6.14
N TRP A 221 4.45 -4.15 6.94
CA TRP A 221 3.32 -4.30 7.86
C TRP A 221 1.97 -4.43 7.15
N SER A 222 1.81 -3.90 5.92
CA SER A 222 0.61 -4.19 5.13
C SER A 222 0.56 -5.68 4.77
N ALA A 223 1.69 -6.28 4.38
CA ALA A 223 1.78 -7.70 4.10
C ALA A 223 1.55 -8.55 5.36
N ALA A 224 2.01 -8.09 6.53
CA ALA A 224 1.76 -8.75 7.80
C ALA A 224 0.26 -8.89 8.11
N SER A 225 -0.57 -7.93 7.69
CA SER A 225 -2.01 -7.93 7.97
C SER A 225 -2.74 -9.19 7.50
N TYR A 226 -2.31 -9.79 6.38
CA TYR A 226 -2.89 -11.04 5.87
C TYR A 226 -2.59 -12.24 6.80
N TRP A 227 -1.45 -12.24 7.47
CA TRP A 227 -1.10 -13.25 8.48
C TRP A 227 -1.87 -13.07 9.77
N TYR A 228 -2.20 -11.81 10.14
CA TYR A 228 -3.16 -11.54 11.22
C TYR A 228 -4.55 -12.06 10.87
N GLU A 229 -5.01 -11.86 9.65
CA GLU A 229 -6.28 -12.40 9.15
C GLU A 229 -6.29 -13.93 9.19
N MET A 230 -5.24 -14.60 8.68
CA MET A 230 -5.12 -16.06 8.70
C MET A 230 -5.24 -16.61 10.12
N LEU A 231 -4.53 -16.02 11.09
CA LEU A 231 -4.64 -16.48 12.47
C LEU A 231 -6.01 -16.15 13.07
N ALA A 232 -6.61 -15.03 12.73
CA ALA A 232 -7.97 -14.72 13.18
C ALA A 232 -9.02 -15.71 12.65
N LEU A 233 -8.80 -16.29 11.45
CA LEU A 233 -9.70 -17.26 10.82
C LEU A 233 -9.37 -18.73 11.13
N CYS A 234 -8.17 -18.99 11.65
CA CYS A 234 -7.69 -20.34 11.91
C CYS A 234 -8.37 -20.95 13.14
N ASP A 235 -8.86 -22.19 13.01
CA ASP A 235 -9.43 -22.98 14.11
C ASP A 235 -8.40 -23.86 14.83
N ASP A 236 -7.10 -23.76 14.45
CA ASP A 236 -6.02 -24.45 15.16
C ASP A 236 -5.92 -23.97 16.62
N ASN A 237 -5.66 -24.88 17.54
CA ASN A 237 -5.57 -24.57 18.96
C ASN A 237 -4.29 -23.80 19.31
N GLU A 238 -3.19 -24.05 18.57
CA GLU A 238 -1.87 -23.49 18.86
C GLU A 238 -1.17 -22.99 17.58
N PRO A 239 -1.81 -22.14 16.76
CA PRO A 239 -1.19 -21.63 15.55
C PRO A 239 -0.04 -20.70 15.91
N ARG A 240 1.02 -20.77 15.10
CA ARG A 240 2.20 -19.93 15.29
C ARG A 240 2.74 -19.47 13.95
N VAL A 241 2.87 -18.16 13.80
CA VAL A 241 3.54 -17.55 12.64
C VAL A 241 4.67 -16.65 13.14
N VAL A 242 5.88 -16.88 12.64
CA VAL A 242 7.03 -16.01 12.90
C VAL A 242 7.28 -15.14 11.67
N LEU A 243 7.39 -13.84 11.87
CA LEU A 243 7.62 -12.83 10.85
C LEU A 243 8.92 -12.08 11.14
N PRO A 244 10.08 -12.57 10.65
CA PRO A 244 11.36 -11.88 10.78
C PRO A 244 11.37 -10.55 10.03
N GLY A 245 12.17 -9.59 10.50
CA GLY A 245 12.35 -8.28 9.86
C GLY A 245 11.26 -7.26 10.18
N LEU A 246 10.30 -7.59 11.05
CA LEU A 246 9.36 -6.65 11.63
C LEU A 246 9.83 -6.24 13.03
N MET A 247 9.74 -4.95 13.36
CA MET A 247 10.26 -4.43 14.63
C MET A 247 9.17 -3.70 15.44
N ASP A 248 9.35 -3.66 16.75
CA ASP A 248 8.58 -2.76 17.60
C ASP A 248 9.04 -1.31 17.37
N GLY A 249 8.08 -0.39 17.37
CA GLY A 249 8.37 1.02 17.06
C GLY A 249 8.51 1.35 15.57
N SER A 250 8.10 0.44 14.66
CA SER A 250 8.01 0.72 13.23
C SER A 250 7.28 2.04 12.93
N ARG A 251 7.74 2.73 11.90
CA ARG A 251 7.12 3.98 11.41
C ARG A 251 6.04 3.74 10.36
N GLN A 252 5.78 2.51 9.99
CA GLN A 252 4.71 2.17 9.04
C GLN A 252 3.36 2.30 9.72
N GLY A 253 2.43 3.07 9.14
CA GLY A 253 1.08 3.28 9.69
C GLY A 253 0.28 1.99 9.84
N ASP A 254 0.54 1.02 8.96
CA ASP A 254 -0.17 -0.26 8.94
C ASP A 254 0.20 -1.21 10.11
N THR A 255 1.15 -0.81 10.99
CA THR A 255 1.39 -1.48 12.29
C THR A 255 0.14 -1.55 13.15
N ILE A 256 -0.86 -0.71 12.89
CA ILE A 256 -2.17 -0.74 13.57
C ILE A 256 -2.89 -2.10 13.39
N CYS A 257 -2.50 -2.90 12.38
CA CYS A 257 -3.05 -4.26 12.17
C CYS A 257 -2.87 -5.13 13.40
N ARG A 258 -1.79 -4.93 14.20
CA ARG A 258 -1.58 -5.64 15.47
C ARG A 258 -2.66 -5.35 16.51
N TYR A 259 -3.12 -4.08 16.57
CA TYR A 259 -4.19 -3.70 17.49
C TYR A 259 -5.52 -4.31 17.04
N ILE A 260 -5.89 -4.17 15.78
CA ILE A 260 -7.13 -4.74 15.24
C ILE A 260 -7.10 -6.27 15.36
N GLY A 261 -5.97 -6.90 15.00
CA GLY A 261 -5.75 -8.34 15.16
C GLY A 261 -5.92 -8.79 16.64
N SER A 262 -5.43 -7.99 17.60
CA SER A 262 -5.60 -8.30 19.03
C SER A 262 -7.08 -8.31 19.46
N LEU A 263 -7.90 -7.45 18.87
CA LEU A 263 -9.35 -7.46 19.08
C LEU A 263 -10.01 -8.73 18.51
N MET A 264 -9.44 -9.27 17.44
CA MET A 264 -9.91 -10.48 16.75
C MET A 264 -9.29 -11.78 17.32
N GLY A 265 -8.51 -11.71 18.38
CA GLY A 265 -7.94 -12.88 19.05
C GLY A 265 -6.55 -13.28 18.58
N VAL A 266 -5.79 -12.39 17.94
CA VAL A 266 -4.41 -12.64 17.55
C VAL A 266 -3.47 -11.91 18.50
N LYS A 267 -2.59 -12.65 19.18
CA LYS A 267 -1.55 -12.11 20.05
C LYS A 267 -0.30 -11.81 19.25
N THR A 268 0.27 -10.63 19.45
CA THR A 268 1.57 -10.21 18.90
C THR A 268 2.62 -10.26 20.01
N THR A 269 3.74 -10.93 19.75
CA THR A 269 4.91 -10.92 20.65
C THR A 269 6.12 -10.46 19.85
N PHE A 270 6.76 -9.39 20.30
CA PHE A 270 8.03 -8.93 19.74
C PHE A 270 9.20 -9.69 20.36
N GLY A 271 10.20 -9.96 19.57
CA GLY A 271 11.41 -10.66 20.00
C GLY A 271 12.54 -10.49 19.01
N THR A 272 13.58 -11.24 19.21
CA THR A 272 14.77 -11.28 18.37
C THR A 272 15.06 -12.74 18.02
N GLY A 273 15.33 -13.01 16.76
CA GLY A 273 15.76 -14.33 16.30
C GLY A 273 17.17 -14.67 16.77
N ASP A 274 17.59 -15.91 16.59
CA ASP A 274 18.93 -16.40 16.99
C ASP A 274 20.08 -15.67 16.25
N ASP A 275 19.77 -15.10 15.09
CA ASP A 275 20.69 -14.29 14.27
C ASP A 275 20.73 -12.80 14.64
N GLY A 276 19.98 -12.39 15.68
CA GLY A 276 19.83 -11.00 16.09
C GLY A 276 18.78 -10.20 15.29
N THR A 277 18.11 -10.80 14.33
CA THR A 277 17.07 -10.12 13.53
C THR A 277 15.80 -9.88 14.36
N PRO A 278 15.27 -8.64 14.42
CA PRO A 278 13.97 -8.39 15.02
C PRO A 278 12.89 -9.25 14.39
N GLN A 279 11.94 -9.74 15.18
CA GLN A 279 10.85 -10.56 14.67
C GLN A 279 9.57 -10.34 15.45
N VAL A 280 8.46 -10.63 14.80
CA VAL A 280 7.13 -10.72 15.39
C VAL A 280 6.70 -12.17 15.41
N VAL A 281 6.16 -12.62 16.54
CA VAL A 281 5.51 -13.93 16.67
C VAL A 281 4.03 -13.72 16.87
N LEU A 282 3.23 -14.28 15.97
CA LEU A 282 1.77 -14.29 16.05
C LEU A 282 1.30 -15.63 16.64
N SER A 283 0.32 -15.57 17.53
CA SER A 283 -0.32 -16.73 18.16
C SER A 283 -1.77 -16.41 18.53
N HIS A 284 -2.53 -17.40 18.95
CA HIS A 284 -3.89 -17.16 19.45
C HIS A 284 -3.90 -16.57 20.86
N GLN A 285 -4.92 -15.75 21.10
CA GLN A 285 -5.43 -15.42 22.44
C GLN A 285 -6.94 -15.57 22.44
N HIS A 286 -7.49 -16.17 23.49
CA HIS A 286 -8.94 -16.30 23.60
C HIS A 286 -9.60 -14.92 23.73
N ARG A 287 -10.31 -14.50 22.69
CA ARG A 287 -11.08 -13.26 22.70
C ARG A 287 -12.36 -13.42 21.87
N ARG A 288 -13.45 -12.90 22.39
CA ARG A 288 -14.71 -12.79 21.67
C ARG A 288 -15.00 -11.33 21.40
N LEU A 289 -15.07 -10.97 20.12
CA LEU A 289 -15.40 -9.62 19.68
C LEU A 289 -16.85 -9.61 19.18
N PRO A 290 -17.77 -8.89 19.87
CA PRO A 290 -19.17 -8.87 19.45
C PRO A 290 -19.42 -7.98 18.23
N ARG A 291 -18.60 -6.96 18.02
CA ARG A 291 -18.67 -6.01 16.91
C ARG A 291 -17.34 -5.28 16.78
N LEU A 292 -16.98 -4.88 15.56
CA LEU A 292 -15.81 -4.05 15.27
C LEU A 292 -16.23 -2.76 14.56
N ASP A 293 -16.11 -1.63 15.25
CA ASP A 293 -16.26 -0.31 14.63
C ASP A 293 -14.89 0.36 14.59
N TYR A 294 -14.48 0.83 13.40
CA TYR A 294 -13.12 1.36 13.20
C TYR A 294 -13.07 2.41 12.07
N ASP A 295 -12.27 3.47 12.28
CA ASP A 295 -11.99 4.49 11.27
C ASP A 295 -10.66 4.18 10.58
N PHE A 296 -10.73 3.84 9.28
CA PHE A 296 -9.58 3.50 8.45
C PHE A 296 -8.99 4.70 7.68
N VAL A 297 -9.36 5.94 8.02
CA VAL A 297 -8.83 7.14 7.36
C VAL A 297 -7.30 7.16 7.33
N SER A 298 -6.65 6.64 8.38
CA SER A 298 -5.18 6.57 8.52
C SER A 298 -4.55 5.29 7.97
N SER A 299 -5.32 4.23 7.74
CA SER A 299 -4.81 2.92 7.28
C SER A 299 -5.71 2.28 6.22
N PRO A 300 -6.01 2.99 5.11
CA PRO A 300 -6.98 2.54 4.11
C PRO A 300 -6.56 1.24 3.39
N ASP A 301 -5.30 0.89 3.43
CA ASP A 301 -4.77 -0.31 2.79
C ASP A 301 -5.05 -1.60 3.58
N LEU A 302 -5.53 -1.50 4.82
CA LEU A 302 -5.92 -2.64 5.66
C LEU A 302 -7.41 -3.02 5.56
N VAL A 303 -8.21 -2.21 4.88
CA VAL A 303 -9.68 -2.36 4.88
C VAL A 303 -10.11 -3.71 4.33
N GLN A 304 -9.57 -4.15 3.19
CA GLN A 304 -9.97 -5.41 2.56
C GLN A 304 -9.72 -6.59 3.51
N THR A 305 -8.54 -6.64 4.12
CA THR A 305 -8.16 -7.65 5.11
C THR A 305 -9.20 -7.77 6.23
N PHE A 306 -9.52 -6.65 6.88
CA PHE A 306 -10.41 -6.70 8.05
C PHE A 306 -11.89 -6.78 7.71
N VAL A 307 -12.32 -6.34 6.52
CA VAL A 307 -13.68 -6.59 6.01
C VAL A 307 -13.90 -8.08 5.79
N VAL A 308 -12.97 -8.76 5.11
CA VAL A 308 -13.08 -10.21 4.85
C VAL A 308 -12.95 -10.99 6.15
N ALA A 309 -11.98 -10.65 7.00
CA ALA A 309 -11.82 -11.29 8.30
C ALA A 309 -13.09 -11.22 9.17
N CYS A 310 -13.71 -10.03 9.29
CA CYS A 310 -14.96 -9.84 10.03
C CYS A 310 -16.12 -10.63 9.41
N ALA A 311 -16.25 -10.60 8.08
CA ALA A 311 -17.30 -11.33 7.36
C ALA A 311 -17.21 -12.84 7.60
N MET A 312 -16.02 -13.42 7.50
CA MET A 312 -15.77 -14.86 7.69
C MET A 312 -15.91 -15.28 9.16
N ARG A 313 -15.55 -14.41 10.12
CA ARG A 313 -15.72 -14.66 11.57
C ARG A 313 -17.15 -14.43 12.07
N GLY A 314 -18.04 -13.87 11.24
CA GLY A 314 -19.38 -13.49 11.68
C GLY A 314 -19.38 -12.32 12.66
N ILE A 315 -18.43 -11.40 12.57
CA ILE A 315 -18.30 -10.21 13.39
C ILE A 315 -18.95 -9.03 12.67
N PRO A 316 -20.08 -8.50 13.11
CA PRO A 316 -20.67 -7.29 12.53
C PRO A 316 -19.72 -6.11 12.69
N PHE A 317 -19.76 -5.18 11.73
CA PHE A 317 -18.85 -4.04 11.74
C PHE A 317 -19.44 -2.77 11.15
N HIS A 318 -18.83 -1.62 11.51
CA HIS A 318 -19.01 -0.35 10.85
C HIS A 318 -17.64 0.29 10.63
N PHE A 319 -17.19 0.36 9.39
CA PHE A 319 -15.91 0.94 8.99
C PHE A 319 -16.14 2.27 8.30
N THR A 320 -15.39 3.28 8.74
CA THR A 320 -15.45 4.66 8.22
C THR A 320 -14.10 5.08 7.62
N GLY A 321 -14.03 6.29 7.05
CA GLY A 321 -12.78 6.82 6.47
C GLY A 321 -12.39 6.19 5.13
N LEU A 322 -13.34 5.61 4.37
CA LEU A 322 -13.09 4.77 3.21
C LEU A 322 -13.13 5.52 1.86
N ALA A 323 -13.39 6.82 1.83
CA ALA A 323 -13.59 7.57 0.58
C ALA A 323 -12.45 7.38 -0.45
N SER A 324 -11.20 7.27 0.02
CA SER A 324 -10.04 7.07 -0.86
C SER A 324 -10.05 5.71 -1.59
N LEU A 325 -10.84 4.73 -1.15
CA LEU A 325 -10.91 3.40 -1.74
C LEU A 325 -11.64 3.37 -3.09
N ARG A 326 -12.47 4.36 -3.37
CA ARG A 326 -13.19 4.50 -4.65
C ARG A 326 -12.27 4.74 -5.86
N ILE A 327 -11.10 5.34 -5.62
CA ILE A 327 -10.16 5.80 -6.67
C ILE A 327 -8.79 5.08 -6.63
N LYS A 328 -8.72 3.92 -6.00
CA LYS A 328 -7.51 3.07 -5.96
C LYS A 328 -7.36 2.26 -7.27
N GLU A 329 -6.76 1.09 -7.20
CA GLU A 329 -6.61 0.16 -8.32
C GLU A 329 -7.95 -0.23 -8.94
N THR A 330 -8.95 -0.40 -8.11
CA THR A 330 -10.37 -0.54 -8.44
C THR A 330 -11.20 0.32 -7.49
N ASP A 331 -12.51 0.41 -7.69
CA ASP A 331 -13.43 0.79 -6.62
C ASP A 331 -13.52 -0.38 -5.63
N ARG A 332 -12.69 -0.30 -4.59
CA ARG A 332 -12.54 -1.38 -3.59
C ARG A 332 -13.80 -1.61 -2.77
N ILE A 333 -14.63 -0.58 -2.58
CA ILE A 333 -15.90 -0.69 -1.86
C ILE A 333 -16.87 -1.56 -2.67
N GLU A 334 -17.06 -1.24 -3.95
CA GLU A 334 -17.92 -2.03 -4.82
C GLU A 334 -17.38 -3.45 -5.06
N ALA A 335 -16.07 -3.61 -5.20
CA ALA A 335 -15.45 -4.93 -5.32
C ALA A 335 -15.74 -5.79 -4.08
N LEU A 336 -15.52 -5.28 -2.87
CA LEU A 336 -15.80 -6.01 -1.62
C LEU A 336 -17.28 -6.39 -1.50
N LYS A 337 -18.22 -5.50 -1.85
CA LYS A 337 -19.66 -5.78 -1.84
C LYS A 337 -20.02 -6.91 -2.79
N ARG A 338 -19.48 -6.89 -4.01
CA ARG A 338 -19.76 -7.91 -5.04
C ARG A 338 -19.17 -9.27 -4.64
N GLU A 339 -17.91 -9.29 -4.24
CA GLU A 339 -17.21 -10.54 -3.97
C GLU A 339 -17.70 -11.22 -2.68
N LEU A 340 -17.95 -10.45 -1.61
CA LEU A 340 -18.54 -11.01 -0.39
C LEU A 340 -19.98 -11.48 -0.58
N ARG A 341 -20.74 -10.90 -1.52
CA ARG A 341 -22.06 -11.38 -1.87
C ARG A 341 -22.02 -12.79 -2.45
N LYS A 342 -20.98 -13.14 -3.24
CA LYS A 342 -20.75 -14.52 -3.74
C LYS A 342 -20.58 -15.51 -2.57
N LEU A 343 -20.07 -15.04 -1.44
CA LEU A 343 -19.86 -15.81 -0.20
C LEU A 343 -21.06 -15.74 0.78
N GLY A 344 -22.18 -15.16 0.35
CA GLY A 344 -23.40 -15.09 1.14
C GLY A 344 -23.45 -13.89 2.13
N VAL A 345 -22.58 -12.89 2.01
CA VAL A 345 -22.49 -11.71 2.88
C VAL A 345 -22.97 -10.48 2.14
N VAL A 346 -23.94 -9.74 2.72
CA VAL A 346 -24.50 -8.52 2.11
C VAL A 346 -24.00 -7.30 2.85
N LEU A 347 -23.12 -6.52 2.21
CA LEU A 347 -22.61 -5.26 2.76
C LEU A 347 -23.46 -4.07 2.32
N THR A 348 -23.58 -3.10 3.20
CA THR A 348 -24.17 -1.78 2.92
C THR A 348 -23.08 -0.72 2.95
N ASP A 349 -23.03 0.17 1.94
CA ASP A 349 -22.20 1.36 1.96
C ASP A 349 -23.03 2.61 2.23
N ARG A 350 -22.41 3.64 2.83
CA ARG A 350 -23.01 4.95 3.09
C ARG A 350 -22.03 6.05 2.73
N ASN A 351 -22.56 7.15 2.19
CA ASN A 351 -21.82 8.39 1.92
C ASN A 351 -20.51 8.17 1.12
N ASP A 352 -20.45 7.12 0.30
CA ASP A 352 -19.26 6.74 -0.47
C ASP A 352 -17.97 6.53 0.37
N SER A 353 -18.08 6.47 1.68
CA SER A 353 -16.95 6.45 2.63
C SER A 353 -17.10 5.52 3.82
N GLU A 354 -18.18 4.75 3.89
CA GLU A 354 -18.48 3.83 4.98
C GLU A 354 -18.88 2.47 4.45
N LEU A 355 -18.49 1.40 5.15
CA LEU A 355 -18.97 0.03 4.93
C LEU A 355 -19.55 -0.51 6.23
N ILE A 356 -20.74 -1.11 6.15
CA ILE A 356 -21.48 -1.62 7.28
C ILE A 356 -21.93 -3.04 7.00
N TRP A 357 -21.77 -3.89 7.98
CA TRP A 357 -22.38 -5.22 7.99
C TRP A 357 -23.01 -5.54 9.34
N ASN A 358 -24.31 -5.79 9.34
CA ASN A 358 -25.10 -6.14 10.51
C ASN A 358 -25.59 -7.59 10.41
N LEU A 359 -24.74 -8.51 9.87
CA LEU A 359 -25.02 -9.93 9.68
C LEU A 359 -26.06 -10.22 8.59
N GLU A 360 -26.35 -9.29 7.71
CA GLU A 360 -27.22 -9.55 6.57
C GLU A 360 -26.60 -10.60 5.64
N ARG A 361 -27.39 -11.59 5.23
CA ARG A 361 -26.96 -12.73 4.44
C ARG A 361 -27.82 -12.90 3.20
N CYS A 362 -27.26 -13.56 2.19
CA CYS A 362 -27.97 -14.06 1.01
C CYS A 362 -27.53 -15.50 0.71
N GLU A 363 -28.16 -16.15 -0.24
CA GLU A 363 -27.72 -17.46 -0.73
C GLU A 363 -26.35 -17.33 -1.39
N PRO A 364 -25.31 -18.08 -0.95
CA PRO A 364 -23.99 -17.99 -1.55
C PRO A 364 -23.96 -18.72 -2.92
N THR A 365 -23.29 -18.12 -3.90
CA THR A 365 -23.07 -18.74 -5.22
C THR A 365 -21.76 -19.52 -5.27
N MET A 366 -20.81 -19.19 -4.42
CA MET A 366 -19.45 -19.75 -4.37
C MET A 366 -18.70 -19.64 -5.70
N GLU A 367 -19.05 -18.65 -6.53
CA GLU A 367 -18.33 -18.34 -7.75
C GLU A 367 -16.89 -17.87 -7.44
N PRO A 368 -15.94 -18.06 -8.36
CA PRO A 368 -14.58 -17.55 -8.19
C PRO A 368 -14.55 -16.06 -7.87
N ILE A 369 -13.62 -15.66 -7.02
CA ILE A 369 -13.42 -14.27 -6.61
C ILE A 369 -12.65 -13.53 -7.70
N ASP A 370 -13.20 -12.41 -8.17
CA ASP A 370 -12.55 -11.53 -9.12
C ASP A 370 -11.63 -10.54 -8.39
N THR A 371 -10.42 -10.39 -8.90
CA THR A 371 -9.42 -9.50 -8.27
C THR A 371 -9.47 -8.06 -8.77
N TYR A 372 -10.13 -7.80 -9.90
CA TYR A 372 -10.22 -6.46 -10.49
C TYR A 372 -8.86 -5.79 -10.72
N GLN A 373 -7.84 -6.60 -11.01
CA GLN A 373 -6.44 -6.16 -11.12
C GLN A 373 -5.90 -5.48 -9.83
N ASP A 374 -6.49 -5.82 -8.68
CA ASP A 374 -6.07 -5.33 -7.37
C ASP A 374 -5.53 -6.46 -6.50
N HIS A 375 -4.23 -6.40 -6.23
CA HIS A 375 -3.50 -7.37 -5.42
C HIS A 375 -4.12 -7.58 -4.02
N ARG A 376 -4.70 -6.52 -3.42
CA ARG A 376 -5.30 -6.62 -2.08
C ARG A 376 -6.59 -7.42 -2.08
N MET A 377 -7.32 -7.47 -3.20
CA MET A 377 -8.48 -8.36 -3.34
C MET A 377 -8.03 -9.82 -3.29
N ALA A 378 -7.02 -10.19 -4.09
CA ALA A 378 -6.48 -11.56 -4.07
C ALA A 378 -6.01 -11.98 -2.68
N MET A 379 -5.20 -11.12 -2.04
CA MET A 379 -4.54 -11.45 -0.77
C MET A 379 -5.50 -11.46 0.42
N ALA A 380 -6.53 -10.61 0.43
CA ALA A 380 -7.52 -10.60 1.51
C ALA A 380 -8.55 -11.73 1.38
N PHE A 381 -8.89 -12.18 0.15
CA PHE A 381 -9.86 -13.27 0.01
C PHE A 381 -9.24 -14.66 0.15
N ALA A 382 -7.95 -14.84 -0.13
CA ALA A 382 -7.30 -16.16 -0.02
C ALA A 382 -7.42 -16.79 1.39
N PRO A 383 -7.24 -16.05 2.51
CA PRO A 383 -7.42 -16.57 3.86
C PRO A 383 -8.84 -17.06 4.17
N ALA A 384 -9.87 -16.61 3.43
CA ALA A 384 -11.24 -17.05 3.62
C ALA A 384 -11.39 -18.57 3.41
N ALA A 385 -10.44 -19.23 2.72
CA ALA A 385 -10.38 -20.70 2.63
C ALA A 385 -10.42 -21.36 4.01
N LEU A 386 -9.84 -20.75 5.05
CA LEU A 386 -9.85 -21.27 6.42
C LEU A 386 -11.26 -21.39 7.01
N ALA A 387 -12.16 -20.48 6.64
CA ALA A 387 -13.55 -20.50 7.10
C ALA A 387 -14.47 -21.30 6.17
N LEU A 388 -14.14 -21.40 4.88
CA LEU A 388 -15.00 -21.97 3.83
C LEU A 388 -14.59 -23.38 3.42
N GLY A 389 -13.39 -23.84 3.81
CA GLY A 389 -12.79 -25.11 3.36
C GLY A 389 -12.13 -25.02 1.98
N SER A 390 -12.55 -24.12 1.11
CA SER A 390 -11.92 -23.85 -0.18
C SER A 390 -12.40 -22.52 -0.75
N ILE A 391 -11.55 -21.86 -1.54
CA ILE A 391 -11.89 -20.65 -2.30
C ILE A 391 -11.12 -20.63 -3.63
N THR A 392 -11.74 -20.08 -4.68
CA THR A 392 -11.09 -19.91 -5.99
C THR A 392 -10.89 -18.42 -6.28
N ILE A 393 -9.70 -18.03 -6.72
CA ILE A 393 -9.31 -16.66 -7.03
C ILE A 393 -8.96 -16.56 -8.52
N ASN A 394 -9.54 -15.58 -9.22
CA ASN A 394 -9.21 -15.21 -10.60
C ASN A 394 -8.01 -14.27 -10.62
N ASP A 395 -7.21 -14.34 -11.70
CA ASP A 395 -6.03 -13.48 -11.94
C ASP A 395 -5.10 -13.39 -10.71
N PRO A 396 -4.62 -14.52 -10.17
CA PRO A 396 -3.86 -14.55 -8.91
C PRO A 396 -2.50 -13.87 -9.00
N GLU A 397 -1.96 -13.64 -10.19
CA GLU A 397 -0.67 -12.99 -10.46
C GLU A 397 -0.64 -11.52 -10.03
N VAL A 398 -1.79 -10.88 -9.82
CA VAL A 398 -1.90 -9.47 -9.37
C VAL A 398 -1.15 -9.19 -8.07
N VAL A 399 -0.83 -10.21 -7.28
CA VAL A 399 -0.08 -10.09 -6.02
C VAL A 399 1.35 -9.59 -6.24
N SER A 400 1.91 -9.75 -7.44
CA SER A 400 3.25 -9.27 -7.83
C SER A 400 3.44 -7.77 -7.57
N LYS A 401 2.36 -7.02 -7.55
CA LYS A 401 2.37 -5.58 -7.33
C LYS A 401 2.89 -5.15 -5.95
N SER A 402 2.76 -5.99 -4.91
CA SER A 402 3.25 -5.66 -3.56
C SER A 402 3.77 -6.85 -2.75
N TYR A 403 3.40 -8.09 -3.11
CA TYR A 403 3.83 -9.30 -2.40
C TYR A 403 4.01 -10.45 -3.41
N PRO A 404 5.09 -10.43 -4.22
CA PRO A 404 5.28 -11.38 -5.32
C PRO A 404 5.27 -12.85 -4.88
N HIS A 405 5.79 -13.15 -3.68
CA HIS A 405 5.90 -14.51 -3.13
C HIS A 405 4.71 -14.95 -2.27
N TYR A 406 3.58 -14.22 -2.32
CA TYR A 406 2.42 -14.49 -1.47
C TYR A 406 1.92 -15.93 -1.57
N TRP A 407 1.78 -16.46 -2.79
CA TRP A 407 1.33 -17.82 -3.02
C TRP A 407 2.32 -18.89 -2.56
N ASP A 408 3.62 -18.62 -2.69
CA ASP A 408 4.67 -19.52 -2.20
C ASP A 408 4.70 -19.55 -0.68
N ASP A 409 4.48 -18.42 -0.04
CA ASP A 409 4.40 -18.33 1.41
C ASP A 409 3.14 -19.01 1.96
N LEU A 410 2.00 -18.95 1.24
CA LEU A 410 0.83 -19.75 1.58
C LEU A 410 1.12 -21.26 1.47
N ARG A 411 1.77 -21.70 0.39
CA ARG A 411 2.19 -23.12 0.25
C ARG A 411 3.12 -23.53 1.39
N ARG A 412 4.06 -22.68 1.78
CA ARG A 412 4.96 -22.90 2.93
C ARG A 412 4.21 -23.00 4.25
N ALA A 413 3.13 -22.25 4.42
CA ALA A 413 2.22 -22.33 5.57
C ALA A 413 1.29 -23.54 5.53
N GLY A 414 1.36 -24.38 4.48
CA GLY A 414 0.62 -25.63 4.35
C GLY A 414 -0.65 -25.56 3.53
N PHE A 415 -0.97 -24.40 2.93
CA PHE A 415 -2.11 -24.30 2.01
C PHE A 415 -1.83 -25.09 0.74
N GLN A 416 -2.85 -25.80 0.26
CA GLN A 416 -2.81 -26.49 -1.03
C GLN A 416 -3.39 -25.54 -2.09
N ILE A 417 -2.61 -25.23 -3.12
CA ILE A 417 -3.01 -24.33 -4.20
C ILE A 417 -2.98 -25.11 -5.51
N THR A 418 -4.13 -25.27 -6.13
CA THR A 418 -4.29 -25.92 -7.45
C THR A 418 -4.48 -24.82 -8.49
N GLU A 419 -3.62 -24.84 -9.50
CA GLU A 419 -3.67 -23.90 -10.63
C GLU A 419 -4.58 -24.45 -11.72
N ARG A 420 -5.42 -23.58 -12.28
CA ARG A 420 -6.28 -23.89 -13.42
C ARG A 420 -6.15 -22.77 -14.45
N PRO A 421 -6.01 -23.11 -15.74
CA PRO A 421 -6.05 -22.14 -16.82
C PRO A 421 -7.43 -21.54 -17.01
#